data_325f8f785590886d78b98c0bf09f6420
#
_entry.id   325f8f785590886d78b98c0bf09f6420
#
_cell.length_a   1.000
_cell.length_b   1.000
_cell.length_c   1.000
_cell.angle_alpha   90.00
_cell.angle_beta   90.00
_cell.angle_gamma   90.00
#
_symmetry.space_group_name_H-M   'P 1'
#
loop_
_entity.id
_entity.type
_entity.pdbx_description
1 polymer ?
#
loop_
_entity_poly.entity_id
_entity_poly.type
_entity_poly.pdbx_seq_one_letter_code
_entity_poly.pdbx_strand_id
1 'polypeptide(L)'
;MTRVSVAVMAHPRRAAVVPALVHRLGIGDDRVVWDNSNVEWDTGRRSLLALSPDATHHLVVQDDALVCSDLIAGLEQALPHTPAESIVSLYVGTRRPTVPLVQQAVNRANAEGAAWIVMDRLLWGVGIVVPAHTLTAMVEWCDRLPFPQYDRRINEYFEALGWPVWCTWPTLVDHRA
;
A
#
# COMPACT_ATOMS: atom_id res chain seq x y z
N MET A 1 -2.77 18.05 10.47
CA MET A 1 -2.49 18.08 9.02
C MET A 1 -1.97 16.71 8.63
N THR A 2 -2.55 16.08 7.60
CA THR A 2 -2.09 14.76 7.13
C THR A 2 -0.76 14.90 6.42
N ARG A 3 0.20 14.03 6.75
CA ARG A 3 1.50 13.93 6.09
C ARG A 3 1.77 12.47 5.75
N VAL A 4 2.12 12.21 4.50
CA VAL A 4 2.43 10.87 4.01
C VAL A 4 3.93 10.73 3.82
N SER A 5 4.56 9.81 4.54
CA SER A 5 5.90 9.35 4.21
C SER A 5 5.82 8.18 3.23
N VAL A 6 6.87 7.99 2.42
CA VAL A 6 6.89 6.96 1.38
C VAL A 6 8.15 6.12 1.51
N ALA A 7 8.01 4.82 1.26
CA ALA A 7 9.12 3.92 0.95
C ALA A 7 8.80 3.09 -0.30
N VAL A 8 9.80 2.84 -1.12
CA VAL A 8 9.72 1.92 -2.25
C VAL A 8 10.34 0.59 -1.85
N MET A 9 9.55 -0.46 -1.85
CA MET A 9 10.00 -1.84 -1.65
C MET A 9 10.50 -2.38 -3.00
N ALA A 10 11.81 -2.59 -3.13
CA ALA A 10 12.44 -2.85 -4.41
C ALA A 10 13.29 -4.13 -4.42
N HIS A 11 13.19 -4.87 -5.53
CA HIS A 11 14.04 -6.03 -5.80
C HIS A 11 15.14 -5.67 -6.83
N PRO A 12 16.40 -6.11 -6.66
CA PRO A 12 17.50 -5.78 -7.57
C PRO A 12 17.25 -6.12 -9.04
N ARG A 13 16.43 -7.13 -9.32
CA ARG A 13 16.05 -7.48 -10.72
C ARG A 13 15.26 -6.38 -11.43
N ARG A 14 14.67 -5.43 -10.68
CA ARG A 14 13.89 -4.31 -11.20
C ARG A 14 14.62 -2.96 -11.07
N ALA A 15 15.92 -2.97 -10.79
CA ALA A 15 16.71 -1.75 -10.59
C ALA A 15 16.58 -0.74 -11.74
N ALA A 16 16.36 -1.21 -12.97
CA ALA A 16 16.23 -0.33 -14.14
C ALA A 16 14.94 0.52 -14.13
N VAL A 17 13.88 0.11 -13.41
CA VAL A 17 12.59 0.84 -13.40
C VAL A 17 12.40 1.68 -12.15
N VAL A 18 13.13 1.41 -11.07
CA VAL A 18 13.02 2.10 -9.79
C VAL A 18 13.29 3.62 -9.89
N PRO A 19 14.30 4.12 -10.64
CA PRO A 19 14.54 5.56 -10.74
C PRO A 19 13.35 6.34 -11.30
N ALA A 20 12.64 5.78 -12.28
CA ALA A 20 11.44 6.42 -12.83
C ALA A 20 10.29 6.47 -11.81
N LEU A 21 10.14 5.44 -10.98
CA LEU A 21 9.15 5.41 -9.90
C LEU A 21 9.49 6.43 -8.80
N VAL A 22 10.74 6.47 -8.35
CA VAL A 22 11.27 7.43 -7.36
C VAL A 22 11.03 8.88 -7.81
N HIS A 23 11.41 9.17 -9.07
CA HIS A 23 11.16 10.48 -9.67
C HIS A 23 9.67 10.83 -9.70
N ARG A 24 8.82 9.88 -10.10
CA ARG A 24 7.37 10.08 -10.18
C ARG A 24 6.72 10.32 -8.81
N LEU A 25 7.25 9.67 -7.76
CA LEU A 25 6.82 9.88 -6.38
C LEU A 25 7.38 11.16 -5.77
N GLY A 26 8.37 11.81 -6.39
CA GLY A 26 9.02 13.01 -5.86
C GLY A 26 9.82 12.75 -4.58
N ILE A 27 10.41 11.57 -4.42
CA ILE A 27 11.18 11.16 -3.25
C ILE A 27 12.66 10.96 -3.59
N GLY A 28 13.52 10.87 -2.58
CA GLY A 28 14.95 10.56 -2.75
C GLY A 28 15.22 9.05 -2.84
N ASP A 29 16.40 8.70 -3.35
CA ASP A 29 16.87 7.30 -3.45
C ASP A 29 17.05 6.64 -2.08
N ASP A 30 17.25 7.42 -1.02
CA ASP A 30 17.30 6.99 0.37
C ASP A 30 15.97 6.37 0.86
N ARG A 31 14.89 6.57 0.13
CA ARG A 31 13.57 5.99 0.40
C ARG A 31 13.35 4.65 -0.28
N VAL A 32 14.34 4.13 -1.00
CA VAL A 32 14.29 2.81 -1.66
C VAL A 32 14.88 1.75 -0.74
N VAL A 33 14.06 0.79 -0.36
CA VAL A 33 14.45 -0.35 0.47
C VAL A 33 14.68 -1.56 -0.44
N TRP A 34 15.95 -1.82 -0.72
CA TRP A 34 16.34 -2.92 -1.59
C TRP A 34 16.25 -4.26 -0.88
N ASP A 35 15.72 -5.25 -1.58
CA ASP A 35 15.79 -6.64 -1.14
C ASP A 35 17.24 -7.13 -1.17
N ASN A 36 17.70 -7.66 -0.03
CA ASN A 36 19.03 -8.21 0.16
C ASN A 36 19.02 -9.63 0.75
N SER A 37 17.84 -10.14 1.07
CA SER A 37 17.64 -11.45 1.73
C SER A 37 16.89 -12.46 0.86
N ASN A 38 16.26 -12.00 -0.24
CA ASN A 38 15.34 -12.80 -1.04
C ASN A 38 14.11 -13.28 -0.23
N VAL A 39 13.78 -12.55 0.84
CA VAL A 39 12.64 -12.80 1.72
C VAL A 39 11.72 -11.58 1.66
N GLU A 40 10.55 -11.74 1.07
CA GLU A 40 9.61 -10.65 0.84
C GLU A 40 9.23 -9.91 2.14
N TRP A 41 8.96 -10.66 3.22
CA TRP A 41 8.65 -10.04 4.51
C TRP A 41 9.79 -9.19 5.07
N ASP A 42 11.05 -9.62 4.94
CA ASP A 42 12.19 -8.83 5.43
C ASP A 42 12.23 -7.45 4.74
N THR A 43 12.09 -7.43 3.42
CA THR A 43 12.08 -6.18 2.66
C THR A 43 10.83 -5.35 2.97
N GLY A 44 9.66 -5.98 3.02
CA GLY A 44 8.41 -5.32 3.41
C GLY A 44 8.46 -4.73 4.82
N ARG A 45 8.99 -5.49 5.78
CA ARG A 45 9.20 -5.04 7.17
C ARG A 45 10.10 -3.81 7.24
N ARG A 46 11.23 -3.82 6.56
CA ARG A 46 12.16 -2.67 6.50
C ARG A 46 11.51 -1.48 5.81
N SER A 47 10.71 -1.71 4.77
CA SER A 47 9.95 -0.66 4.09
C SER A 47 8.91 -0.03 5.02
N LEU A 48 8.17 -0.83 5.79
CA LEU A 48 7.20 -0.34 6.78
C LEU A 48 7.87 0.48 7.88
N LEU A 49 9.06 0.07 8.34
CA LEU A 49 9.81 0.77 9.38
C LEU A 49 10.57 2.01 8.87
N ALA A 50 10.62 2.26 7.56
CA ALA A 50 11.21 3.45 6.97
C ALA A 50 10.31 4.71 7.10
N LEU A 51 9.43 4.74 8.09
CA LEU A 51 8.55 5.86 8.43
C LEU A 51 9.36 7.13 8.74
N SER A 52 8.93 8.26 8.17
CA SER A 52 9.47 9.58 8.56
C SER A 52 8.87 10.03 9.90
N PRO A 53 9.65 10.67 10.81
CA PRO A 53 9.20 10.97 12.17
C PRO A 53 7.91 11.79 12.29
N ASP A 54 7.70 12.71 11.35
CA ASP A 54 6.54 13.63 11.38
C ASP A 54 5.34 13.14 10.57
N ALA A 55 5.41 11.95 10.00
CA ALA A 55 4.35 11.43 9.16
C ALA A 55 3.18 10.91 10.01
N THR A 56 1.97 11.16 9.54
CA THR A 56 0.74 10.59 10.11
C THR A 56 0.37 9.26 9.46
N HIS A 57 0.83 9.06 8.23
CA HIS A 57 0.62 7.85 7.43
C HIS A 57 1.90 7.46 6.71
N HIS A 58 2.05 6.19 6.41
CA HIS A 58 3.16 5.65 5.68
C HIS A 58 2.70 4.84 4.48
N LEU A 59 3.17 5.21 3.29
CA LEU A 59 2.92 4.51 2.05
C LEU A 59 4.11 3.61 1.72
N VAL A 60 3.86 2.33 1.53
CA VAL A 60 4.80 1.40 0.90
C VAL A 60 4.31 1.10 -0.51
N VAL A 61 5.18 1.33 -1.49
CA VAL A 61 4.92 1.06 -2.93
C VAL A 61 5.89 -0.01 -3.41
N GLN A 62 5.40 -1.01 -4.12
CA GLN A 62 6.27 -2.00 -4.79
C GLN A 62 6.90 -1.43 -6.06
N ASP A 63 8.07 -1.95 -6.43
CA ASP A 63 8.88 -1.47 -7.55
C ASP A 63 8.25 -1.68 -8.95
N ASP A 64 7.21 -2.52 -9.03
CA ASP A 64 6.42 -2.73 -10.26
C ASP A 64 5.13 -1.91 -10.32
N ALA A 65 4.97 -0.98 -9.40
CA ALA A 65 3.84 -0.07 -9.41
C ALA A 65 3.95 0.97 -10.53
N LEU A 66 2.79 1.29 -11.11
CA LEU A 66 2.57 2.45 -11.97
C LEU A 66 1.71 3.44 -11.20
N VAL A 67 2.30 4.54 -10.75
CA VAL A 67 1.60 5.52 -9.91
C VAL A 67 1.05 6.68 -10.74
N CYS A 68 -0.09 7.24 -10.32
CA CYS A 68 -0.64 8.46 -10.91
C CYS A 68 0.28 9.67 -10.61
N SER A 69 0.09 10.77 -11.35
CA SER A 69 0.69 12.06 -10.99
C SER A 69 0.10 12.56 -9.67
N ASP A 70 0.90 13.33 -8.93
CA ASP A 70 0.47 13.98 -7.68
C ASP A 70 -0.09 13.04 -6.61
N LEU A 71 0.34 11.75 -6.63
CA LEU A 71 -0.16 10.71 -5.74
C LEU A 71 -0.13 11.15 -4.27
N ILE A 72 1.00 11.68 -3.81
CA ILE A 72 1.19 12.03 -2.39
C ILE A 72 0.25 13.16 -1.98
N ALA A 73 0.19 14.25 -2.77
CA ALA A 73 -0.70 15.37 -2.50
C ALA A 73 -2.19 14.95 -2.53
N GLY A 74 -2.56 14.07 -3.46
CA GLY A 74 -3.90 13.50 -3.51
C GLY A 74 -4.23 12.65 -2.29
N LEU A 75 -3.29 11.84 -1.81
CA LEU A 75 -3.46 11.04 -0.58
C LEU A 75 -3.60 11.92 0.66
N GLU A 76 -2.79 12.97 0.81
CA GLU A 76 -2.89 13.88 1.95
C GLU A 76 -4.24 14.59 2.04
N GLN A 77 -4.90 14.78 0.89
CA GLN A 77 -6.26 15.30 0.83
C GLN A 77 -7.34 14.24 1.07
N ALA A 78 -7.13 13.01 0.61
CA ALA A 78 -8.12 11.94 0.67
C ALA A 78 -8.16 11.22 2.04
N LEU A 79 -7.01 11.00 2.68
CA LEU A 79 -6.90 10.26 3.93
C LEU A 79 -7.74 10.81 5.09
N PRO A 80 -7.97 12.14 5.25
CA PRO A 80 -8.88 12.65 6.27
C PRO A 80 -10.34 12.18 6.14
N HIS A 81 -10.72 11.61 5.00
CA HIS A 81 -12.06 11.07 4.74
C HIS A 81 -12.18 9.57 5.05
N THR A 82 -11.11 8.92 5.52
CA THR A 82 -11.12 7.54 5.99
C THR A 82 -11.07 7.48 7.52
N PRO A 83 -11.57 6.40 8.16
CA PRO A 83 -11.36 6.22 9.60
C PRO A 83 -9.86 6.19 9.94
N ALA A 84 -9.51 6.72 11.13
CA ALA A 84 -8.11 6.94 11.53
C ALA A 84 -7.28 5.64 11.61
N GLU A 85 -7.93 4.51 11.84
CA GLU A 85 -7.31 3.19 11.97
C GLU A 85 -7.28 2.42 10.65
N SER A 86 -7.86 2.98 9.56
CA SER A 86 -7.99 2.25 8.31
C SER A 86 -6.67 2.07 7.58
N ILE A 87 -6.44 0.86 7.08
CA ILE A 87 -5.48 0.64 6.02
C ILE A 87 -6.10 1.09 4.69
N VAL A 88 -5.30 1.74 3.85
CA VAL A 88 -5.74 2.14 2.51
C VAL A 88 -4.93 1.41 1.45
N SER A 89 -5.63 0.71 0.55
CA SER A 89 -5.04 0.11 -0.64
C SER A 89 -5.26 1.03 -1.85
N LEU A 90 -4.20 1.26 -2.60
CA LEU A 90 -4.25 2.10 -3.81
C LEU A 90 -4.55 1.31 -5.08
N TYR A 91 -4.67 -0.02 -4.95
CA TYR A 91 -4.89 -0.95 -6.05
C TYR A 91 -5.99 -1.96 -5.70
N VAL A 92 -7.04 -2.00 -6.51
CA VAL A 92 -8.17 -2.92 -6.29
C VAL A 92 -7.95 -4.28 -6.97
N GLY A 93 -7.05 -4.35 -7.95
CA GLY A 93 -6.82 -5.57 -8.71
C GLY A 93 -7.87 -5.81 -9.80
N THR A 94 -7.65 -5.20 -10.97
CA THR A 94 -8.55 -5.30 -12.12
C THR A 94 -8.23 -6.49 -13.05
N ARG A 95 -7.28 -7.35 -12.66
CA ARG A 95 -6.85 -8.52 -13.42
C ARG A 95 -7.17 -9.83 -12.68
N ARG A 96 -7.15 -10.95 -13.40
CA ARG A 96 -7.28 -12.28 -12.78
C ARG A 96 -6.10 -12.53 -11.80
N PRO A 97 -6.32 -13.25 -10.70
CA PRO A 97 -7.52 -14.01 -10.35
C PRO A 97 -8.60 -13.21 -9.61
N THR A 98 -8.36 -11.98 -9.19
CA THR A 98 -9.23 -11.21 -8.28
C THR A 98 -10.39 -10.48 -8.97
N VAL A 99 -10.36 -10.31 -10.30
CA VAL A 99 -11.46 -9.66 -11.04
C VAL A 99 -12.86 -10.17 -10.65
N PRO A 100 -13.11 -11.49 -10.56
CA PRO A 100 -14.43 -11.97 -10.18
C PRO A 100 -14.85 -11.53 -8.76
N LEU A 101 -13.87 -11.35 -7.84
CA LEU A 101 -14.14 -10.97 -6.46
C LEU A 101 -14.50 -9.49 -6.33
N VAL A 102 -13.88 -8.64 -7.14
CA VAL A 102 -14.03 -7.17 -7.03
C VAL A 102 -14.99 -6.59 -8.06
N GLN A 103 -15.35 -7.34 -9.12
CA GLN A 103 -16.12 -6.81 -10.26
C GLN A 103 -17.46 -6.19 -9.84
N GLN A 104 -18.16 -6.83 -8.90
CA GLN A 104 -19.44 -6.31 -8.43
C GLN A 104 -19.26 -5.00 -7.67
N ALA A 105 -18.25 -4.91 -6.80
CA ALA A 105 -17.94 -3.69 -6.06
C ALA A 105 -17.52 -2.55 -7.01
N VAL A 106 -16.69 -2.86 -8.01
CA VAL A 106 -16.27 -1.91 -9.05
C VAL A 106 -17.45 -1.39 -9.86
N ASN A 107 -18.33 -2.29 -10.31
CA ASN A 107 -19.53 -1.91 -11.06
C ASN A 107 -20.43 -0.98 -10.24
N ARG A 108 -20.60 -1.27 -8.95
CA ARG A 108 -21.39 -0.45 -8.03
C ARG A 108 -20.72 0.92 -7.80
N ALA A 109 -19.42 0.93 -7.54
CA ALA A 109 -18.67 2.17 -7.35
C ALA A 109 -18.77 3.10 -8.58
N ASN A 110 -18.67 2.53 -9.78
CA ASN A 110 -18.84 3.28 -11.03
C ASN A 110 -20.26 3.86 -11.16
N ALA A 111 -21.29 3.06 -10.85
CA ALA A 111 -22.67 3.49 -10.95
C ALA A 111 -23.03 4.61 -9.94
N GLU A 112 -22.43 4.59 -8.78
CA GLU A 112 -22.66 5.54 -7.69
C GLU A 112 -21.69 6.74 -7.70
N GLY A 113 -20.67 6.74 -8.56
CA GLY A 113 -19.62 7.76 -8.59
C GLY A 113 -18.79 7.76 -7.28
N ALA A 114 -18.61 6.58 -6.66
CA ALA A 114 -17.93 6.46 -5.40
C ALA A 114 -16.42 6.66 -5.55
N ALA A 115 -15.79 7.33 -4.58
CA ALA A 115 -14.34 7.50 -4.52
C ALA A 115 -13.63 6.38 -3.73
N TRP A 116 -14.39 5.51 -3.08
CA TRP A 116 -13.88 4.45 -2.21
C TRP A 116 -14.66 3.15 -2.40
N ILE A 117 -13.93 2.05 -2.33
CA ILE A 117 -14.47 0.69 -2.18
C ILE A 117 -13.98 0.17 -0.84
N VAL A 118 -14.90 -0.25 0.04
CA VAL A 118 -14.55 -0.83 1.34
C VAL A 118 -14.63 -2.35 1.25
N MET A 119 -13.57 -3.02 1.67
CA MET A 119 -13.41 -4.46 1.60
C MET A 119 -13.08 -5.04 2.98
N ASP A 120 -13.37 -6.32 3.18
CA ASP A 120 -13.05 -7.07 4.40
C ASP A 120 -11.60 -7.58 4.44
N ARG A 121 -10.86 -7.44 3.33
CA ARG A 121 -9.48 -7.93 3.21
C ARG A 121 -8.64 -7.12 2.25
N LEU A 122 -7.32 -7.15 2.49
CA LEU A 122 -6.31 -6.65 1.58
C LEU A 122 -6.00 -7.70 0.51
N LEU A 123 -6.20 -7.37 -0.76
CA LEU A 123 -5.98 -8.31 -1.86
C LEU A 123 -4.58 -8.20 -2.48
N TRP A 124 -3.93 -7.03 -2.38
CA TRP A 124 -2.69 -6.74 -3.08
C TRP A 124 -1.80 -5.77 -2.31
N GLY A 125 -0.50 -6.03 -2.36
CA GLY A 125 0.53 -5.23 -1.72
C GLY A 125 1.15 -4.11 -2.57
N VAL A 126 0.65 -3.83 -3.77
CA VAL A 126 1.30 -2.93 -4.75
C VAL A 126 1.47 -1.50 -4.24
N GLY A 127 0.50 -1.00 -3.48
CA GLY A 127 0.56 0.29 -2.82
C GLY A 127 -0.35 0.30 -1.59
N ILE A 128 0.25 0.34 -0.41
CA ILE A 128 -0.46 0.26 0.87
C ILE A 128 -0.11 1.47 1.72
N VAL A 129 -1.14 2.16 2.22
CA VAL A 129 -0.99 3.25 3.20
C VAL A 129 -1.44 2.74 4.56
N VAL A 130 -0.57 2.88 5.55
CA VAL A 130 -0.82 2.46 6.94
C VAL A 130 -0.75 3.69 7.85
N PRO A 131 -1.67 3.85 8.83
CA PRO A 131 -1.55 4.89 9.84
C PRO A 131 -0.26 4.72 10.65
N ALA A 132 0.52 5.80 10.82
CA ALA A 132 1.84 5.75 11.46
C ALA A 132 1.79 5.17 12.89
N HIS A 133 0.73 5.50 13.65
CA HIS A 133 0.58 5.06 15.04
C HIS A 133 0.34 3.55 15.19
N THR A 134 -0.09 2.86 14.13
CA THR A 134 -0.33 1.40 14.17
C THR A 134 0.91 0.59 13.77
N LEU A 135 1.89 1.21 13.10
CA LEU A 135 2.99 0.51 12.44
C LEU A 135 3.81 -0.39 13.37
N THR A 136 4.20 0.10 14.55
CA THR A 136 5.03 -0.68 15.48
C THR A 136 4.29 -1.93 15.93
N ALA A 137 3.07 -1.79 16.43
CA ALA A 137 2.26 -2.92 16.89
C ALA A 137 1.95 -3.91 15.76
N MET A 138 1.66 -3.39 14.56
CA MET A 138 1.42 -4.20 13.37
C MET A 138 2.66 -5.03 12.99
N VAL A 139 3.83 -4.40 12.92
CA VAL A 139 5.08 -5.09 12.55
C VAL A 139 5.44 -6.17 13.58
N GLU A 140 5.38 -5.85 14.87
CA GLU A 140 5.63 -6.82 15.95
C GLU A 140 4.65 -8.01 15.91
N TRP A 141 3.40 -7.77 15.54
CA TRP A 141 2.41 -8.83 15.37
C TRP A 141 2.71 -9.67 14.13
N CYS A 142 3.00 -9.02 13.00
CA CYS A 142 3.34 -9.66 11.73
C CYS A 142 4.64 -10.50 11.81
N ASP A 143 5.61 -10.10 12.63
CA ASP A 143 6.87 -10.85 12.82
C ASP A 143 6.64 -12.28 13.32
N ARG A 144 5.51 -12.54 13.98
CA ARG A 144 5.14 -13.86 14.52
C ARG A 144 4.47 -14.78 13.52
N LEU A 145 4.10 -14.25 12.34
CA LEU A 145 3.39 -15.04 11.32
C LEU A 145 4.36 -15.84 10.44
N PRO A 146 3.95 -17.05 10.00
CA PRO A 146 4.80 -17.91 9.19
C PRO A 146 4.81 -17.59 7.69
N PHE A 147 4.01 -16.62 7.24
CA PHE A 147 3.84 -16.34 5.81
C PHE A 147 5.01 -15.53 5.26
N PRO A 148 5.54 -15.84 4.06
CA PRO A 148 6.58 -15.05 3.42
C PRO A 148 6.07 -13.73 2.82
N GLN A 149 4.78 -13.67 2.41
CA GLN A 149 4.19 -12.50 1.74
C GLN A 149 3.89 -11.38 2.74
N TYR A 150 4.36 -10.17 2.43
CA TYR A 150 4.19 -9.04 3.33
C TYR A 150 2.74 -8.52 3.38
N ASP A 151 2.06 -8.48 2.24
CA ASP A 151 0.66 -8.06 2.13
C ASP A 151 -0.27 -9.02 2.88
N ARG A 152 0.00 -10.33 2.81
CA ARG A 152 -0.76 -11.32 3.57
C ARG A 152 -0.60 -11.12 5.07
N ARG A 153 0.62 -10.84 5.57
CA ARG A 153 0.84 -10.57 7.01
C ARG A 153 0.07 -9.33 7.47
N ILE A 154 0.10 -8.27 6.68
CA ILE A 154 -0.64 -7.04 6.95
C ILE A 154 -2.15 -7.33 6.95
N ASN A 155 -2.65 -8.08 5.96
CA ASN A 155 -4.06 -8.48 5.91
C ASN A 155 -4.51 -9.19 7.19
N GLU A 156 -3.75 -10.22 7.62
CA GLU A 156 -4.05 -11.00 8.83
C GLU A 156 -4.13 -10.11 10.09
N TYR A 157 -3.28 -9.09 10.19
CA TYR A 157 -3.32 -8.14 11.31
C TYR A 157 -4.62 -7.33 11.33
N PHE A 158 -4.99 -6.71 10.20
CA PHE A 158 -6.20 -5.89 10.12
C PHE A 158 -7.47 -6.73 10.22
N GLU A 159 -7.46 -7.93 9.65
CA GLU A 159 -8.57 -8.89 9.78
C GLU A 159 -8.77 -9.34 11.24
N ALA A 160 -7.69 -9.61 11.98
CA ALA A 160 -7.76 -9.95 13.40
C ALA A 160 -8.35 -8.82 14.28
N LEU A 161 -8.21 -7.57 13.85
CA LEU A 161 -8.79 -6.40 14.51
C LEU A 161 -10.23 -6.10 14.03
N GLY A 162 -10.72 -6.79 13.00
CA GLY A 162 -11.99 -6.48 12.36
C GLY A 162 -12.01 -5.13 11.64
N TRP A 163 -10.86 -4.62 11.24
CA TRP A 163 -10.74 -3.33 10.56
C TRP A 163 -10.82 -3.50 9.04
N PRO A 164 -11.70 -2.72 8.38
CA PRO A 164 -11.85 -2.84 6.93
C PRO A 164 -10.69 -2.20 6.18
N VAL A 165 -10.48 -2.66 4.95
CA VAL A 165 -9.55 -2.07 3.98
C VAL A 165 -10.30 -1.06 3.11
N TRP A 166 -9.81 0.17 3.05
CA TRP A 166 -10.32 1.22 2.18
C TRP A 166 -9.52 1.25 0.89
N CYS A 167 -10.16 0.99 -0.23
CA CYS A 167 -9.51 1.01 -1.54
C CYS A 167 -9.90 2.28 -2.29
N THR A 168 -8.91 2.99 -2.84
CA THR A 168 -9.19 4.16 -3.70
C THR A 168 -9.88 3.73 -5.00
N TRP A 169 -10.87 4.50 -5.43
CA TRP A 169 -11.53 4.30 -6.71
C TRP A 169 -11.75 5.63 -7.44
N PRO A 170 -11.27 5.80 -8.70
CA PRO A 170 -10.39 4.85 -9.42
C PRO A 170 -9.09 4.52 -8.67
N THR A 171 -8.44 3.41 -9.07
CA THR A 171 -7.13 3.03 -8.50
C THR A 171 -6.09 4.11 -8.77
N LEU A 172 -5.31 4.48 -7.76
CA LEU A 172 -4.23 5.47 -7.88
C LEU A 172 -2.90 4.85 -8.27
N VAL A 173 -2.83 3.54 -8.17
CA VAL A 173 -1.68 2.71 -8.55
C VAL A 173 -2.16 1.58 -9.44
N ASP A 174 -1.41 1.27 -10.48
CA ASP A 174 -1.60 0.07 -11.30
C ASP A 174 -0.35 -0.81 -11.19
N HIS A 175 -0.45 -2.05 -11.65
CA HIS A 175 0.60 -3.05 -11.58
C HIS A 175 1.17 -3.28 -12.98
N ARG A 176 2.50 -3.21 -13.14
CA ARG A 176 3.15 -3.59 -14.40
C ARG A 176 2.91 -5.06 -14.70
N ALA A 177 2.68 -5.35 -15.96
CA ALA A 177 2.52 -6.71 -16.45
C ALA A 177 3.87 -7.45 -16.49
#